data_b633110219d5a6fb70235b926cb531eb
#
_entry.id   b633110219d5a6fb70235b926cb531eb
#
_cell.length_a   1.000
_cell.length_b   1.000
_cell.length_c   1.000
_cell.angle_alpha   90.00
_cell.angle_beta   90.00
_cell.angle_gamma   90.00
#
_symmetry.space_group_name_H-M   'P 1'
#
loop_
_entity.id
_entity.type
_entity.pdbx_description
1 polymer ?
#
loop_
_entity_poly.entity_id
_entity_poly.type
_entity_poly.pdbx_seq_one_letter_code
_entity_poly.pdbx_strand_id
1 'polypeptide(L)'
;MIDVRAKLAEKGLSLPVASKPLAAYVPAVRTGNLIFTAGQLPMVDGAISKTGKLGAEISIEQGYELAKLCAINALAACRCWPIFRWLR
;
A
#
# COMPACT_ATOMS: atom_id res chain seq x y z
N MET A 1 -20.28 -7.90 -3.59
CA MET A 1 -19.21 -6.89 -3.42
C MET A 1 -18.26 -7.33 -2.34
N ILE A 2 -16.97 -7.23 -2.58
CA ILE A 2 -15.93 -7.53 -1.59
C ILE A 2 -15.65 -6.29 -0.77
N ASP A 3 -15.71 -6.43 0.55
CA ASP A 3 -15.26 -5.38 1.45
C ASP A 3 -13.76 -5.60 1.71
N VAL A 4 -12.93 -4.74 1.16
CA VAL A 4 -11.47 -4.85 1.26
C VAL A 4 -11.01 -4.77 2.71
N ARG A 5 -11.60 -3.87 3.50
CA ARG A 5 -11.24 -3.75 4.92
C ARG A 5 -11.57 -5.01 5.71
N ALA A 6 -12.73 -5.60 5.44
CA ALA A 6 -13.13 -6.84 6.10
C ALA A 6 -12.20 -8.00 5.70
N LYS A 7 -11.84 -8.08 4.43
CA LYS A 7 -10.91 -9.10 3.94
C LYS A 7 -9.52 -8.96 4.58
N LEU A 8 -9.04 -7.76 4.72
CA LEU A 8 -7.77 -7.51 5.41
C LEU A 8 -7.86 -7.90 6.88
N ALA A 9 -8.96 -7.56 7.54
CA ALA A 9 -9.16 -7.89 8.95
C ALA A 9 -9.15 -9.41 9.18
N GLU A 10 -9.72 -10.20 8.25
CA GLU A 10 -9.66 -11.66 8.32
C GLU A 10 -8.22 -12.18 8.34
N LYS A 11 -7.29 -11.43 7.77
CA LYS A 11 -5.87 -11.78 7.70
C LYS A 11 -5.03 -11.11 8.78
N GLY A 12 -5.67 -10.44 9.73
CA GLY A 12 -4.98 -9.70 10.77
C GLY A 12 -4.32 -8.42 10.28
N LEU A 13 -4.80 -7.87 9.18
CA LEU A 13 -4.24 -6.67 8.55
C LEU A 13 -5.22 -5.51 8.62
N SER A 14 -4.70 -4.30 8.60
CA SER A 14 -5.50 -3.08 8.54
C SER A 14 -4.83 -2.07 7.61
N LEU A 15 -5.64 -1.15 7.05
CA LEU A 15 -5.09 -0.10 6.20
C LEU A 15 -4.55 1.04 7.07
N PRO A 16 -3.30 1.47 6.84
CA PRO A 16 -2.78 2.67 7.49
C PRO A 16 -3.40 3.92 6.88
N VAL A 17 -3.11 5.07 7.48
CA VAL A 17 -3.35 6.36 6.83
C VAL A 17 -2.41 6.42 5.64
N ALA A 18 -2.93 6.86 4.47
CA ALA A 18 -2.11 6.98 3.27
C ALA A 18 -0.96 7.94 3.50
N SER A 19 0.25 7.51 3.13
CA SER A 19 1.45 8.34 3.25
C SER A 19 1.39 9.49 2.25
N LYS A 20 1.91 10.64 2.66
CA LYS A 20 2.05 11.78 1.76
C LYS A 20 3.11 11.47 0.70
N PRO A 21 2.88 11.85 -0.57
CA PRO A 21 3.91 11.73 -1.59
C PRO A 21 5.17 12.49 -1.21
N LEU A 22 6.35 11.93 -1.53
CA LEU A 22 7.63 12.55 -1.25
C LEU A 22 8.05 13.54 -2.34
N ALA A 23 7.21 13.72 -3.38
CA ALA A 23 7.47 14.63 -4.49
C ALA A 23 6.14 15.21 -4.98
N ALA A 24 6.19 16.03 -6.04
CA ALA A 24 5.01 16.72 -6.57
C ALA A 24 4.18 15.80 -7.46
N TYR A 25 3.48 14.83 -6.84
CA TYR A 25 2.57 13.93 -7.54
C TYR A 25 1.42 13.53 -6.61
N VAL A 26 0.33 13.02 -7.19
CA VAL A 26 -0.80 12.51 -6.41
C VAL A 26 -0.62 11.00 -6.18
N PRO A 27 -1.10 10.48 -5.04
CA PRO A 27 -0.88 9.06 -4.72
C PRO A 27 -1.68 8.10 -5.60
N ALA A 28 -2.84 8.54 -6.11
CA ALA A 28 -3.67 7.69 -6.95
C ALA A 28 -4.60 8.53 -7.81
N VAL A 29 -4.99 8.00 -8.96
CA VAL A 29 -6.00 8.59 -9.83
C VAL A 29 -6.95 7.49 -10.30
N ARG A 30 -8.20 7.87 -10.54
CA ARG A 30 -9.22 6.94 -11.04
C ARG A 30 -9.64 7.33 -12.43
N THR A 31 -9.81 6.32 -13.31
CA THR A 31 -10.45 6.50 -14.60
C THR A 31 -11.38 5.31 -14.84
N GLY A 32 -12.69 5.57 -15.02
CA GLY A 32 -13.68 4.50 -15.13
C GLY A 32 -13.65 3.60 -13.89
N ASN A 33 -13.42 2.31 -14.10
CA ASN A 33 -13.34 1.31 -13.05
C ASN A 33 -11.91 0.95 -12.70
N LEU A 34 -10.94 1.79 -13.10
CA LEU A 34 -9.53 1.55 -12.82
C LEU A 34 -8.98 2.61 -11.89
N ILE A 35 -8.10 2.20 -11.00
CA ILE A 35 -7.30 3.11 -10.19
C ILE A 35 -5.84 2.83 -10.47
N PHE A 36 -5.09 3.90 -10.76
CA PHE A 36 -3.65 3.85 -10.95
C PHE A 36 -2.99 4.50 -9.75
N THR A 37 -2.10 3.78 -9.08
CA THR A 37 -1.36 4.32 -7.95
C THR A 37 0.06 4.68 -8.36
N ALA A 38 0.62 5.69 -7.71
CA ALA A 38 2.05 5.92 -7.77
C ALA A 38 2.79 4.76 -7.08
N GLY A 39 4.06 4.60 -7.36
CA GLY A 39 4.90 3.62 -6.68
C GLY A 39 4.86 3.85 -5.17
N GLN A 40 4.86 2.78 -4.40
CA GLN A 40 4.78 2.85 -2.95
C GLN A 40 6.08 2.36 -2.32
N LEU A 41 6.45 3.00 -1.23
CA LEU A 41 7.60 2.64 -0.42
C LEU A 41 7.15 1.89 0.84
N PRO A 42 8.05 1.11 1.47
CA PRO A 42 7.73 0.40 2.70
C PRO A 42 7.75 1.35 3.90
N MET A 43 6.78 2.27 3.93
CA MET A 43 6.70 3.30 4.97
C MET A 43 5.77 2.90 6.09
N VAL A 44 6.18 3.23 7.31
CA VAL A 44 5.39 3.10 8.53
C VAL A 44 5.45 4.44 9.25
N ASP A 45 4.27 5.00 9.55
CA ASP A 45 4.16 6.27 10.27
C ASP A 45 4.99 7.41 9.66
N GLY A 46 5.02 7.46 8.33
CA GLY A 46 5.69 8.55 7.61
C GLY A 46 7.19 8.35 7.41
N ALA A 47 7.76 7.22 7.81
CA ALA A 47 9.18 6.94 7.64
C ALA A 47 9.40 5.60 6.94
N ILE A 48 10.47 5.49 6.17
CA ILE A 48 10.84 4.23 5.53
C ILE A 48 11.27 3.24 6.61
N SER A 49 10.67 2.06 6.57
CA SER A 49 10.87 1.03 7.60
C SER A 49 12.30 0.50 7.59
N LYS A 50 12.82 0.15 6.40
CA LYS A 50 14.17 -0.38 6.26
C LYS A 50 14.65 -0.20 4.83
N THR A 51 15.96 0.01 4.67
CA THR A 51 16.62 0.12 3.37
C THR A 51 17.77 -0.85 3.29
N GLY A 52 18.16 -1.21 2.06
CA GLY A 52 19.28 -2.11 1.82
C GLY A 52 19.04 -2.97 0.59
N LYS A 53 20.03 -3.77 0.26
CA LYS A 53 19.96 -4.73 -0.85
C LYS A 53 19.50 -6.09 -0.36
N LEU A 54 18.66 -6.74 -1.13
CA LEU A 54 18.32 -8.14 -0.90
C LEU A 54 19.56 -9.01 -0.99
N GLY A 55 19.72 -9.90 -0.03
CA GLY A 55 20.89 -10.77 0.04
C GLY A 55 22.10 -10.14 0.73
N ALA A 56 22.02 -8.86 1.08
CA ALA A 56 23.05 -8.16 1.85
C ALA A 56 22.45 -7.67 3.17
N GLU A 57 22.05 -6.38 3.25
CA GLU A 57 21.45 -5.85 4.47
C GLU A 57 20.02 -6.33 4.71
N ILE A 58 19.33 -6.80 3.64
CA ILE A 58 17.93 -7.25 3.68
C ILE A 58 17.87 -8.72 3.30
N SER A 59 17.38 -9.57 4.20
CA SER A 59 17.14 -10.97 3.90
C SER A 59 15.92 -11.10 2.95
N ILE A 60 15.75 -12.29 2.36
CA ILE A 60 14.60 -12.57 1.50
C ILE A 60 13.29 -12.41 2.28
N GLU A 61 13.25 -12.90 3.52
CA GLU A 61 12.08 -12.81 4.39
C GLU A 61 11.76 -11.36 4.73
N GLN A 62 12.76 -10.55 5.01
CA GLN A 62 12.60 -9.12 5.25
C GLN A 62 12.10 -8.42 3.98
N GLY A 63 12.65 -8.77 2.82
CA GLY A 63 12.20 -8.23 1.54
C GLY A 63 10.73 -8.54 1.27
N TYR A 64 10.30 -9.74 1.58
CA TYR A 64 8.90 -10.15 1.46
C TYR A 64 7.99 -9.26 2.34
N GLU A 65 8.38 -9.04 3.59
CA GLU A 65 7.61 -8.20 4.50
C GLU A 65 7.59 -6.73 4.05
N LEU A 66 8.68 -6.24 3.51
CA LEU A 66 8.74 -4.87 2.97
C LEU A 66 7.84 -4.74 1.73
N ALA A 67 7.82 -5.73 0.84
CA ALA A 67 6.94 -5.74 -0.33
C ALA A 67 5.47 -5.79 0.07
N LYS A 68 5.14 -6.58 1.08
CA LYS A 68 3.79 -6.65 1.65
C LYS A 68 3.35 -5.27 2.18
N LEU A 69 4.24 -4.57 2.86
CA LEU A 69 3.98 -3.23 3.36
C LEU A 69 3.74 -2.24 2.21
N CYS A 70 4.51 -2.34 1.13
CA CYS A 70 4.28 -1.53 -0.08
C CYS A 70 2.89 -1.78 -0.66
N ALA A 71 2.46 -3.04 -0.73
CA ALA A 71 1.13 -3.40 -1.24
C ALA A 71 0.01 -2.83 -0.36
N ILE A 72 0.18 -2.89 0.96
CA ILE A 72 -0.79 -2.32 1.90
C ILE A 72 -0.84 -0.80 1.73
N ASN A 73 0.29 -0.15 1.55
CA ASN A 73 0.33 1.30 1.32
C ASN A 73 -0.33 1.68 -0.01
N ALA A 74 -0.22 0.84 -1.05
CA ALA A 74 -0.92 1.04 -2.30
C ALA A 74 -2.44 0.96 -2.11
N LEU A 75 -2.93 0.00 -1.36
CA LEU A 75 -4.35 -0.09 -1.02
C LEU A 75 -4.81 1.12 -0.22
N ALA A 76 -3.99 1.60 0.71
CA ALA A 76 -4.29 2.81 1.48
C ALA A 76 -4.40 4.04 0.57
N ALA A 77 -3.57 4.14 -0.46
CA ALA A 77 -3.65 5.23 -1.44
C ALA A 77 -4.97 5.20 -2.22
N CYS A 78 -5.54 4.02 -2.42
CA CYS A 78 -6.82 3.86 -3.11
C CYS A 78 -8.03 4.20 -2.24
N ARG A 79 -7.87 4.32 -0.93
CA ARG A 79 -9.02 4.46 -0.01
C ARG A 79 -9.78 5.78 -0.15
N CYS A 80 -9.15 6.81 -0.73
CA CYS A 80 -9.81 8.08 -0.96
C CYS A 80 -10.86 8.00 -2.09
N TRP A 81 -10.88 6.91 -2.84
CA TRP A 81 -11.84 6.67 -3.89
C TRP A 81 -12.88 5.65 -3.42
N PRO A 82 -14.13 5.75 -3.83
CA PRO A 82 -15.17 4.78 -3.44
C PRO A 82 -14.98 3.42 -4.11
N ILE A 83 -13.76 3.09 -4.53
CA ILE A 83 -13.44 1.84 -5.21
C ILE A 83 -13.70 0.62 -4.32
N PHE A 84 -13.57 0.78 -3.00
CA PHE A 84 -13.84 -0.31 -2.08
C PHE A 84 -15.28 -0.82 -2.14
N ARG A 85 -16.17 -0.02 -2.73
CA ARG A 85 -17.55 -0.42 -3.01
C ARG A 85 -17.66 -1.23 -4.30
N TRP A 86 -16.67 -1.10 -5.19
CA TRP A 86 -16.72 -1.66 -6.55
C TRP A 86 -15.91 -2.93 -6.70
N LEU A 87 -15.01 -3.22 -5.77
CA LEU A 87 -14.23 -4.46 -5.78
C LEU A 87 -15.12 -5.63 -5.43
N ARG A 88 -15.11 -6.63 -6.28
CA ARG A 88 -15.99 -7.80 -6.18
C ARG A 88 -15.20 -9.09 -6.22
#